data_44103b4beece30b54dd0679a933321b7
#
_entry.id   44103b4beece30b54dd0679a933321b7
#
_cell.length_a   1.000
_cell.length_b   1.000
_cell.length_c   1.000
_cell.angle_alpha   90.00
_cell.angle_beta   90.00
_cell.angle_gamma   90.00
#
_symmetry.space_group_name_H-M   'P 1'
#
loop_
_entity.id
_entity.type
_entity.pdbx_description
1 polymer ?
#
loop_
_entity_poly.entity_id
_entity_poly.type
_entity_poly.pdbx_seq_one_letter_code
_entity_poly.pdbx_strand_id
1 'polypeptide(L)'
;MSAPESLADASGQPGPRGPEQTYFHYLREGDWRIPRCCDCGRAVFYPRIVCPFCGGQKFDWVAPSGLGTIHATTVMRRPAQAGGDANLCLVDLDEGVRMMSRVEGVDPAAPDIGDRVRAQVRREGEQALVVFELLEGAR
;
A
#
# COMPACT_ATOMS: atom_id res chain seq x y z
N MET A 1 -13.66 -22.67 5.79
CA MET A 1 -14.07 -22.23 5.57
C MET A 1 -14.23 -21.79 5.51
N SER A 2 -13.84 -21.70 5.32
CA SER A 2 -14.23 -21.12 5.03
C SER A 2 -14.43 -20.46 4.67
N ALA A 3 -14.07 -20.37 4.65
CA ALA A 3 -14.43 -19.78 4.10
C ALA A 3 -14.60 -19.29 3.91
N PRO A 4 -14.39 -19.17 3.94
CA PRO A 4 -14.57 -18.77 3.55
C PRO A 4 -14.79 -18.40 3.41
N GLU A 5 -14.51 -18.27 3.56
CA GLU A 5 -14.88 -18.02 3.26
C GLU A 5 -15.03 -17.31 2.85
N SER A 6 -14.84 -17.08 2.82
CA SER A 6 -14.96 -16.34 2.34
C SER A 6 -15.23 -15.29 2.20
N LEU A 7 -15.23 -15.53 1.38
CA LEU A 7 -15.39 -14.07 1.47
C LEU A 7 -16.76 -13.60 1.09
N ALA A 8 -17.03 -13.69 1.27
CA ALA A 8 -18.08 -13.34 1.09
C ALA A 8 -19.00 -13.53 1.65
N ASP A 9 -18.97 -13.47 2.08
CA ASP A 9 -19.75 -13.55 2.46
C ASP A 9 -20.37 -13.34 2.36
N ALA A 10 -20.44 -13.55 2.44
CA ALA A 10 -21.09 -13.50 2.26
C ALA A 10 -21.60 -13.15 1.93
N SER A 11 -21.69 -13.18 1.99
CA SER A 11 -22.24 -12.83 1.70
C SER A 11 -22.19 -12.40 1.17
N GLY A 12 -22.06 -12.53 1.03
CA GLY A 12 -21.85 -12.07 0.65
C GLY A 12 -21.60 -11.42 0.64
N GLN A 13 -21.57 -11.31 1.23
CA GLN A 13 -21.31 -10.77 1.67
C GLN A 13 -20.77 -10.70 1.82
N PRO A 14 -20.59 -10.51 1.33
CA PRO A 14 -19.65 -10.57 1.81
C PRO A 14 -19.55 -10.62 2.76
N GLY A 15 -19.34 -11.20 2.24
CA GLY A 15 -19.26 -11.08 3.58
C GLY A 15 -19.07 -9.68 3.96
N PRO A 16 -19.15 -9.42 5.17
CA PRO A 16 -19.09 -8.05 5.61
C PRO A 16 -17.70 -7.42 5.55
N ARG A 17 -16.90 -7.83 4.62
CA ARG A 17 -15.53 -7.36 4.52
C ARG A 17 -15.48 -5.98 3.88
N GLY A 18 -14.97 -5.00 4.64
CA GLY A 18 -14.80 -3.65 4.13
C GLY A 18 -13.58 -3.55 3.21
N PRO A 19 -13.39 -2.38 2.57
CA PRO A 19 -12.28 -2.19 1.66
C PRO A 19 -10.93 -2.40 2.31
N GLU A 20 -10.77 -1.94 3.55
CA GLU A 20 -9.51 -2.11 4.28
C GLU A 20 -9.22 -3.58 4.54
N GLN A 21 -10.23 -4.33 4.95
CA GLN A 21 -10.06 -5.76 5.19
C GLN A 21 -9.74 -6.52 3.92
N THR A 22 -10.34 -6.13 2.81
CA THR A 22 -10.04 -6.72 1.50
C THR A 22 -8.59 -6.46 1.12
N TYR A 23 -8.15 -5.22 1.32
CA TYR A 23 -6.77 -4.84 1.04
C TYR A 23 -5.78 -5.71 1.82
N PHE A 24 -5.96 -5.85 3.11
CA PHE A 24 -5.06 -6.64 3.93
C PHE A 24 -5.18 -8.14 3.68
N HIS A 25 -6.36 -8.59 3.26
CA HIS A 25 -6.53 -10.00 2.88
C HIS A 25 -5.62 -10.36 1.70
N TYR A 26 -5.64 -9.56 0.64
CA TYR A 26 -4.74 -9.78 -0.49
C TYR A 26 -3.29 -9.70 -0.06
N LEU A 27 -2.99 -8.70 0.75
CA LEU A 27 -1.60 -8.44 1.15
C LEU A 27 -1.02 -9.59 1.95
N ARG A 28 -1.83 -10.19 2.84
CA ARG A 28 -1.37 -11.33 3.64
C ARG A 28 -1.05 -12.54 2.77
N GLU A 29 -1.62 -12.61 1.59
CA GLU A 29 -1.30 -13.69 0.64
C GLU A 29 -0.15 -13.32 -0.28
N GLY A 30 0.49 -12.19 -0.04
CA GLY A 30 1.60 -11.72 -0.86
C GLY A 30 1.16 -11.04 -2.14
N ASP A 31 -0.12 -10.69 -2.25
CA ASP A 31 -0.72 -10.12 -3.47
C ASP A 31 -1.15 -8.70 -3.18
N TRP A 32 -0.32 -7.74 -3.54
CA TRP A 32 -0.63 -6.34 -3.31
C TRP A 32 -1.56 -5.83 -4.39
N ARG A 33 -2.77 -5.45 -3.97
CA ARG A 33 -3.79 -4.91 -4.87
C ARG A 33 -4.38 -3.64 -4.27
N ILE A 34 -4.71 -2.70 -5.14
CA ILE A 34 -5.38 -1.47 -4.74
C ILE A 34 -6.66 -1.32 -5.54
N PRO A 35 -7.67 -0.63 -5.00
CA PRO A 35 -8.91 -0.46 -5.73
C PRO A 35 -8.78 0.58 -6.84
N ARG A 36 -9.41 0.29 -7.96
CA ARG A 36 -9.55 1.24 -9.06
C ARG A 36 -11.03 1.38 -9.36
N CYS A 37 -11.51 2.62 -9.38
CA CYS A 37 -12.92 2.90 -9.60
C CYS A 37 -13.35 2.47 -11.00
N CYS A 38 -14.45 1.71 -11.07
CA CYS A 38 -14.97 1.24 -12.36
C CYS A 38 -15.58 2.38 -13.16
N ASP A 39 -16.06 3.43 -12.49
CA ASP A 39 -16.75 4.53 -13.15
C ASP A 39 -15.80 5.58 -13.71
N CYS A 40 -14.80 6.02 -12.95
CA CYS A 40 -13.88 7.05 -13.41
C CYS A 40 -12.50 6.53 -13.77
N GLY A 41 -12.20 5.28 -13.45
CA GLY A 41 -10.94 4.66 -13.82
C GLY A 41 -9.74 5.03 -12.96
N ARG A 42 -9.93 5.82 -11.92
CA ARG A 42 -8.82 6.24 -11.06
C ARG A 42 -8.55 5.23 -9.98
N ALA A 43 -7.27 5.02 -9.69
CA ALA A 43 -6.86 4.24 -8.54
C ALA A 43 -7.13 5.05 -7.27
N VAL A 44 -7.43 4.34 -6.18
CA VAL A 44 -7.76 4.95 -4.90
C VAL A 44 -6.86 4.35 -3.83
N PHE A 45 -6.21 5.19 -3.05
CA PHE A 45 -5.49 4.77 -1.89
C PHE A 45 -5.56 5.88 -0.83
N TYR A 46 -5.98 5.62 0.32
CA TYR A 46 -6.26 4.36 1.00
C TYR A 46 -7.63 3.83 0.56
N PRO A 47 -7.86 2.47 0.64
CA PRO A 47 -9.12 1.89 0.15
C PRO A 47 -10.35 2.50 0.80
N ARG A 48 -11.37 2.79 -0.01
CA ARG A 48 -12.59 3.46 0.43
C ARG A 48 -13.81 2.76 -0.13
N ILE A 49 -14.95 2.96 0.52
CA ILE A 49 -16.23 2.42 0.07
C ILE A 49 -16.75 3.21 -1.14
N VAL A 50 -16.47 4.51 -1.13
CA VAL A 50 -16.94 5.43 -2.18
C VAL A 50 -15.72 6.11 -2.79
N CYS A 51 -15.71 6.20 -4.12
CA CYS A 51 -14.62 6.87 -4.81
C CYS A 51 -14.61 8.37 -4.45
N PRO A 52 -13.47 8.90 -3.95
CA PRO A 52 -13.42 10.30 -3.58
C PRO A 52 -13.44 11.25 -4.76
N PHE A 53 -13.27 10.74 -5.98
CA PHE A 53 -13.21 11.57 -7.18
C PHE A 53 -14.55 11.68 -7.88
N CYS A 54 -15.36 10.59 -7.91
CA CYS A 54 -16.59 10.59 -8.68
C CYS A 54 -17.81 10.08 -7.91
N GLY A 55 -17.61 9.56 -6.69
CA GLY A 55 -18.70 9.03 -5.88
C GLY A 55 -19.13 7.62 -6.22
N GLY A 56 -18.46 6.96 -7.16
CA GLY A 56 -18.80 5.59 -7.53
C GLY A 56 -18.55 4.62 -6.41
N GLN A 57 -19.21 3.47 -6.44
CA GLN A 57 -19.11 2.47 -5.39
C GLN A 57 -18.60 1.12 -5.89
N LYS A 58 -18.27 1.02 -7.17
CA LYS A 58 -17.77 -0.22 -7.75
C LYS A 58 -16.28 -0.09 -8.02
N PHE A 59 -15.53 -1.04 -7.56
CA PHE A 59 -14.09 -1.04 -7.69
C PHE A 59 -13.58 -2.37 -8.20
N ASP A 60 -12.60 -2.31 -9.09
CA ASP A 60 -11.75 -3.45 -9.42
C ASP A 60 -10.51 -3.40 -8.55
N TRP A 61 -10.04 -4.56 -8.13
CA TRP A 61 -8.80 -4.64 -7.37
C TRP A 61 -7.69 -5.01 -8.31
N VAL A 62 -6.75 -4.10 -8.51
CA VAL A 62 -5.70 -4.24 -9.50
C VAL A 62 -4.33 -4.24 -8.84
N ALA A 63 -3.40 -4.96 -9.43
CA ALA A 63 -2.03 -4.99 -8.95
C ALA A 63 -1.27 -3.81 -9.53
N PRO A 64 -0.79 -2.86 -8.69
CA PRO A 64 0.00 -1.74 -9.21
C PRO A 64 1.36 -2.23 -9.68
N SER A 65 2.02 -1.40 -10.50
CA SER A 65 3.35 -1.72 -11.00
C SER A 65 4.37 -1.85 -9.87
N GLY A 66 4.11 -1.20 -8.76
CA GLY A 66 5.04 -1.16 -7.64
C GLY A 66 6.07 -0.06 -7.76
N LEU A 67 6.04 0.71 -8.83
CA LEU A 67 7.01 1.79 -9.03
C LEU A 67 6.42 3.11 -8.60
N GLY A 68 7.25 3.95 -8.01
CA GLY A 68 6.81 5.25 -7.55
C GLY A 68 7.97 6.21 -7.36
N THR A 69 7.63 7.41 -6.92
CA THR A 69 8.60 8.49 -6.69
C THR A 69 8.36 9.06 -5.30
N ILE A 70 9.41 9.32 -4.56
CA ILE A 70 9.29 9.90 -3.23
C ILE A 70 8.81 11.35 -3.37
N HIS A 71 7.67 11.64 -2.75
CA HIS A 71 7.12 12.99 -2.69
C HIS A 71 7.64 13.75 -1.47
N ALA A 72 7.78 13.06 -0.33
CA ALA A 72 8.27 13.65 0.91
C ALA A 72 8.93 12.54 1.72
N THR A 73 9.93 12.89 2.53
CA THR A 73 10.64 11.91 3.33
C THR A 73 11.16 12.56 4.60
N THR A 74 11.21 11.77 5.66
CA THR A 74 11.77 12.20 6.95
C THR A 74 12.31 11.00 7.69
N VAL A 75 13.01 11.26 8.79
CA VAL A 75 13.51 10.19 9.67
C VAL A 75 12.68 10.23 10.94
N MET A 76 12.09 9.09 11.27
CA MET A 76 11.38 8.94 12.53
C MET A 76 12.36 8.43 13.57
N ARG A 77 12.61 9.24 14.61
CA ARG A 77 13.55 8.90 15.66
C ARG A 77 12.89 7.97 16.67
N ARG A 78 13.53 6.85 16.93
CA ARG A 78 13.05 5.89 17.93
C ARG A 78 14.22 5.33 18.70
N PRO A 79 14.02 4.98 20.00
CA PRO A 79 15.10 4.35 20.76
C PRO A 79 15.43 2.96 20.19
N ALA A 80 16.65 2.50 20.49
CA ALA A 80 17.13 1.23 19.95
C ALA A 80 16.22 0.06 20.30
N GLN A 81 15.64 0.06 21.50
CA GLN A 81 14.77 -1.03 21.94
C GLN A 81 13.43 -1.04 21.18
N ALA A 82 13.08 0.07 20.52
CA ALA A 82 11.87 0.14 19.68
C ALA A 82 12.21 -0.05 18.20
N GLY A 83 13.45 -0.47 17.88
CA GLY A 83 13.86 -0.73 16.51
C GLY A 83 14.79 0.32 15.91
N GLY A 84 15.07 1.40 16.64
CA GLY A 84 15.95 2.46 16.14
C GLY A 84 15.26 3.39 15.16
N ASP A 85 16.01 4.29 14.57
CA ASP A 85 15.48 5.26 13.61
C ASP A 85 14.94 4.55 12.38
N ALA A 86 13.87 5.10 11.80
CA ALA A 86 13.26 4.55 10.61
C ALA A 86 12.94 5.66 9.62
N ASN A 87 12.96 5.32 8.35
CA ASN A 87 12.49 6.24 7.32
C ASN A 87 10.96 6.28 7.32
N LEU A 88 10.42 7.45 7.03
CA LEU A 88 8.99 7.64 6.81
C LEU A 88 8.84 8.51 5.58
N CYS A 89 8.06 8.05 4.62
CA CYS A 89 7.94 8.79 3.36
C CYS A 89 6.53 8.73 2.80
N LEU A 90 6.24 9.69 1.94
CA LEU A 90 5.06 9.68 1.07
C LEU A 90 5.55 9.35 -0.33
N VAL A 91 4.96 8.32 -0.92
CA VAL A 91 5.33 7.83 -2.25
C VAL A 91 4.17 8.07 -3.21
N ASP A 92 4.47 8.70 -4.33
CA ASP A 92 3.50 8.82 -5.42
C ASP A 92 3.70 7.62 -6.33
N LEU A 93 2.73 6.72 -6.35
CA LEU A 93 2.76 5.57 -7.24
C LEU A 93 2.50 6.03 -8.67
N ASP A 94 3.08 5.29 -9.62
CA ASP A 94 2.88 5.61 -11.04
C ASP A 94 1.41 5.54 -11.44
N GLU A 95 0.59 4.83 -10.68
CA GLU A 95 -0.86 4.78 -10.88
C GLU A 95 -1.60 6.05 -10.47
N GLY A 96 -0.90 7.01 -9.88
CA GLY A 96 -1.50 8.29 -9.54
C GLY A 96 -2.01 8.42 -8.12
N VAL A 97 -1.71 7.48 -7.25
CA VAL A 97 -2.09 7.55 -5.84
C VAL A 97 -0.87 7.81 -4.97
N ARG A 98 -1.11 8.36 -3.81
CA ARG A 98 -0.05 8.65 -2.83
C ARG A 98 -0.27 7.80 -1.60
N MET A 99 0.79 7.19 -1.11
CA MET A 99 0.70 6.38 0.09
C MET A 99 1.84 6.69 1.05
N MET A 100 1.58 6.52 2.34
CA MET A 100 2.61 6.65 3.36
C MET A 100 3.27 5.29 3.55
N SER A 101 4.58 5.26 3.54
CA SER A 101 5.33 4.04 3.74
C SER A 101 6.74 4.38 4.23
N ARG A 102 7.67 3.51 3.98
CA ARG A 102 9.07 3.72 4.34
C ARG A 102 9.97 3.04 3.34
N VAL A 103 11.18 3.54 3.21
CA VAL A 103 12.23 2.91 2.42
C VAL A 103 13.08 2.07 3.37
N GLU A 104 13.31 0.83 3.01
CA GLU A 104 14.14 -0.08 3.78
C GLU A 104 15.38 -0.47 3.00
N GLY A 105 16.35 -1.04 3.71
CA GLY A 105 17.58 -1.50 3.08
C GLY A 105 18.66 -0.45 2.95
N VAL A 106 18.41 0.77 3.41
CA VAL A 106 19.37 1.87 3.38
C VAL A 106 19.29 2.63 4.69
N ASP A 107 20.24 3.52 4.92
CA ASP A 107 20.20 4.43 6.06
C ASP A 107 18.87 5.20 6.03
N PRO A 108 18.18 5.35 7.15
CA PRO A 108 16.89 6.06 7.16
C PRO A 108 16.94 7.48 6.60
N ALA A 109 18.08 8.13 6.59
CA ALA A 109 18.23 9.48 6.06
C ALA A 109 18.66 9.50 4.59
N ALA A 110 18.93 8.35 3.99
CA ALA A 110 19.44 8.28 2.61
C ALA A 110 18.42 8.66 1.54
N PRO A 111 17.12 8.29 1.68
CA PRO A 111 16.15 8.63 0.63
C PRO A 111 15.92 10.13 0.50
N ASP A 112 15.81 10.60 -0.74
CA ASP A 112 15.56 12.00 -1.06
C ASP A 112 14.26 12.15 -1.86
N ILE A 113 13.69 13.34 -1.80
CA ILE A 113 12.55 13.69 -2.64
C ILE A 113 12.96 13.53 -4.10
N GLY A 114 12.11 12.87 -4.87
CA GLY A 114 12.36 12.62 -6.29
C GLY A 114 13.01 11.28 -6.59
N ASP A 115 13.48 10.57 -5.57
CA ASP A 115 14.07 9.24 -5.80
C ASP A 115 12.99 8.27 -6.28
N ARG A 116 13.39 7.41 -7.22
CA ARG A 116 12.51 6.33 -7.67
C ARG A 116 12.63 5.15 -6.73
N VAL A 117 11.49 4.52 -6.48
CA VAL A 117 11.40 3.41 -5.52
C VAL A 117 10.57 2.29 -6.10
N ARG A 118 10.77 1.10 -5.55
CA ARG A 118 9.99 -0.10 -5.89
C ARG A 118 9.39 -0.68 -4.63
N ALA A 119 8.12 -1.07 -4.71
CA ALA A 119 7.41 -1.65 -3.60
C ALA A 119 7.80 -3.11 -3.39
N GLN A 120 7.78 -3.51 -2.12
CA GLN A 120 7.95 -4.90 -1.71
C GLN A 120 6.89 -5.21 -0.67
N VAL A 121 6.34 -6.41 -0.73
CA VAL A 121 5.46 -6.90 0.33
C VAL A 121 6.34 -7.58 1.36
N ARG A 122 6.23 -7.13 2.60
CA ARG A 122 7.04 -7.66 3.69
C ARG A 122 6.13 -8.21 4.77
N ARG A 123 6.49 -9.36 5.30
CA ARG A 123 5.74 -9.98 6.38
C ARG A 123 6.39 -9.71 7.70
N GLU A 124 5.55 -9.35 8.69
CA GLU A 124 6.00 -9.20 10.08
C GLU A 124 5.04 -10.02 10.94
N GLY A 125 5.44 -11.26 11.25
CA GLY A 125 4.57 -12.18 11.95
C GLY A 125 3.35 -12.51 11.10
N GLU A 126 2.16 -12.22 11.63
CA GLU A 126 0.93 -12.48 10.91
C GLU A 126 0.49 -11.31 10.04
N GLN A 127 1.22 -10.22 10.10
CA GLN A 127 0.88 -9.02 9.34
C GLN A 127 1.74 -8.92 8.09
N ALA A 128 1.20 -8.23 7.11
CA ALA A 128 1.95 -7.92 5.90
C ALA A 128 1.81 -6.43 5.63
N LEU A 129 2.87 -5.84 5.10
CA LEU A 129 2.85 -4.42 4.77
C LEU A 129 3.66 -4.20 3.49
N VAL A 130 3.42 -3.05 2.87
CA VAL A 130 4.16 -2.64 1.69
C VAL A 130 5.23 -1.65 2.12
N VAL A 131 6.48 -1.97 1.79
CA VAL A 131 7.61 -1.07 2.01
C VAL A 131 8.30 -0.87 0.66
N PHE A 132 9.25 0.05 0.60
CA PHE A 132 9.90 0.40 -0.65
C PHE A 132 11.40 0.26 -0.54
N GLU A 133 12.03 0.02 -1.66
CA GLU A 133 13.50 0.07 -1.78
C GLU A 133 13.85 1.11 -2.84
N LEU A 134 15.03 1.73 -2.68
CA LEU A 134 15.53 2.66 -3.68
C LEU A 134 15.91 1.89 -4.94
N LEU A 135 15.53 2.44 -6.10
CA LEU A 135 15.97 1.87 -7.36
C LEU A 135 17.39 2.33 -7.63
N GLU A 136 18.23 1.37 -7.99
CA GLU A 136 19.62 1.67 -8.32
C GLU A 136 19.69 2.54 -9.55
N GLY A 137 20.51 3.58 -9.48
CA GLY A 137 20.64 4.49 -10.60
C GLY A 137 19.48 5.44 -10.80
N ALA A 138 18.61 5.55 -9.82
CA ALA A 138 17.39 6.37 -9.93
C ALA A 138 17.65 7.87 -9.76
N ARG A 139 18.84 8.26 -9.38
CA ARG A 139 19.19 9.67 -9.17
C ARG A 139 19.92 10.25 -10.36
#